data_6ab3fffab850eb4803f68ffa30bbb639
#
_entry.id   6ab3fffab850eb4803f68ffa30bbb639
#
_cell.length_a   1.000
_cell.length_b   1.000
_cell.length_c   1.000
_cell.angle_alpha   90.00
_cell.angle_beta   90.00
_cell.angle_gamma   90.00
#
_symmetry.space_group_name_H-M   'P 1'
#
loop_
_entity.id
_entity.type
_entity.pdbx_description
1 polymer ?
#
loop_
_entity_poly.entity_id
_entity_poly.type
_entity_poly.pdbx_seq_one_letter_code
_entity_poly.pdbx_strand_id
1 'polypeptide(L)'
;MFSRLRTILAATTVLAISSLTAAANDVILSIDGEIAGGTQVDMTVEDLEALGMTTIVTKTPWHDKTVTFEGVSFADLLAKVGATGSNLAVLALNNYRSELPVEDIEKHGVILALKQDGAYMPVSDKGPLFVVYPFDANPALNTEVYYARSAWQVRSITVE
;
A
#
# COMPACT_ATOMS: atom_id res chain seq x y z
N MET A 1 71.72 14.35 -36.10
CA MET A 1 70.41 14.88 -36.50
C MET A 1 69.35 13.93 -35.96
N PHE A 2 68.89 14.18 -34.69
CA PHE A 2 68.01 13.28 -33.94
C PHE A 2 66.63 13.88 -33.87
N SER A 3 65.68 13.22 -34.56
CA SER A 3 64.22 13.52 -34.52
C SER A 3 63.65 12.94 -33.32
N ARG A 4 63.10 13.77 -32.38
CA ARG A 4 62.36 13.32 -31.20
C ARG A 4 60.88 13.17 -31.54
N LEU A 5 60.42 11.94 -31.64
CA LEU A 5 59.02 11.59 -31.78
C LEU A 5 58.31 11.81 -30.41
N ARG A 6 57.41 12.77 -30.35
CA ARG A 6 56.54 13.00 -29.18
C ARG A 6 55.28 12.17 -29.31
N THR A 7 55.18 11.12 -28.50
CA THR A 7 53.97 10.32 -28.35
C THR A 7 52.98 11.09 -27.45
N ILE A 8 51.85 11.50 -28.03
CA ILE A 8 50.75 12.11 -27.28
C ILE A 8 49.84 10.98 -26.84
N LEU A 9 49.81 10.74 -25.52
CA LEU A 9 48.89 9.79 -24.89
C LEU A 9 47.56 10.49 -24.65
N ALA A 10 46.56 10.18 -25.46
CA ALA A 10 45.21 10.68 -25.27
C ALA A 10 44.52 9.83 -24.19
N ALA A 11 44.31 10.42 -23.01
CA ALA A 11 43.52 9.81 -21.96
C ALA A 11 42.04 9.99 -22.28
N THR A 12 41.35 8.92 -22.66
CA THR A 12 39.91 8.90 -22.88
C THR A 12 39.24 8.69 -21.54
N THR A 13 38.72 9.76 -20.95
CA THR A 13 37.89 9.67 -19.71
C THR A 13 36.50 9.16 -20.10
N VAL A 14 36.21 7.91 -19.79
CA VAL A 14 34.86 7.36 -19.94
C VAL A 14 34.03 7.87 -18.77
N LEU A 15 33.13 8.81 -19.03
CA LEU A 15 32.13 9.26 -18.09
C LEU A 15 31.06 8.17 -17.99
N ALA A 16 31.09 7.37 -16.91
CA ALA A 16 30.00 6.44 -16.58
C ALA A 16 28.78 7.26 -16.14
N ILE A 17 27.83 7.44 -17.06
CA ILE A 17 26.50 7.98 -16.74
C ILE A 17 25.75 6.86 -16.03
N SER A 18 25.76 6.89 -14.70
CA SER A 18 24.84 6.07 -13.89
C SER A 18 23.44 6.58 -14.14
N SER A 19 22.69 5.91 -15.00
CA SER A 19 21.26 6.10 -15.15
C SER A 19 20.62 5.70 -13.82
N LEU A 20 20.33 6.67 -12.94
CA LEU A 20 19.33 6.48 -11.91
C LEU A 20 18.01 6.24 -12.66
N THR A 21 17.62 5.00 -12.84
CA THR A 21 16.22 4.68 -13.11
C THR A 21 15.47 5.11 -11.87
N ALA A 22 14.85 6.31 -11.92
CA ALA A 22 13.76 6.61 -11.03
C ALA A 22 12.77 5.44 -11.23
N ALA A 23 12.58 4.61 -10.22
CA ALA A 23 11.43 3.73 -10.17
C ALA A 23 10.25 4.69 -10.34
N ALA A 24 9.50 4.54 -11.43
CA ALA A 24 8.25 5.27 -11.59
C ALA A 24 7.46 4.94 -10.33
N ASN A 25 7.06 5.96 -9.57
CA ASN A 25 6.21 5.78 -8.39
C ASN A 25 4.85 5.31 -8.92
N ASP A 26 4.70 4.00 -9.07
CA ASP A 26 3.48 3.41 -9.59
C ASP A 26 2.35 3.67 -8.60
N VAL A 27 1.24 4.21 -9.10
CA VAL A 27 0.01 4.36 -8.34
C VAL A 27 -0.48 2.97 -7.95
N ILE A 28 -0.59 2.71 -6.65
CA ILE A 28 -1.07 1.43 -6.12
C ILE A 28 -2.45 1.51 -5.49
N LEU A 29 -2.94 2.74 -5.21
CA LEU A 29 -4.26 3.00 -4.66
C LEU A 29 -4.86 4.25 -5.26
N SER A 30 -6.12 4.19 -5.70
CA SER A 30 -6.93 5.34 -6.07
C SER A 30 -8.09 5.49 -5.08
N ILE A 31 -8.35 6.71 -4.62
CA ILE A 31 -9.45 7.01 -3.68
C ILE A 31 -10.31 8.10 -4.30
N ASP A 32 -11.62 7.87 -4.33
CA ASP A 32 -12.62 8.82 -4.84
C ASP A 32 -13.89 8.84 -3.97
N GLY A 33 -14.95 9.51 -4.46
CA GLY A 33 -16.25 9.61 -3.79
C GLY A 33 -16.34 10.83 -2.88
N GLU A 34 -16.89 10.65 -1.67
CA GLU A 34 -17.13 11.73 -0.69
C GLU A 34 -15.83 12.12 0.03
N ILE A 35 -14.90 12.74 -0.70
CA ILE A 35 -13.59 13.22 -0.22
C ILE A 35 -13.43 14.73 -0.46
N ALA A 36 -12.49 15.37 0.23
CA ALA A 36 -12.20 16.79 0.08
C ALA A 36 -11.84 17.12 -1.38
N GLY A 37 -12.50 18.13 -1.93
CA GLY A 37 -12.31 18.58 -3.32
C GLY A 37 -12.96 17.73 -4.38
N GLY A 38 -13.57 16.57 -4.05
CA GLY A 38 -14.35 15.71 -4.95
C GLY A 38 -13.58 15.15 -6.16
N THR A 39 -12.24 15.21 -6.14
CA THR A 39 -11.37 14.72 -7.22
C THR A 39 -10.60 13.49 -6.72
N GLN A 40 -10.53 12.45 -7.55
CA GLN A 40 -9.75 11.25 -7.24
C GLN A 40 -8.33 11.59 -6.77
N VAL A 41 -7.90 10.92 -5.73
CA VAL A 41 -6.55 10.98 -5.18
C VAL A 41 -5.84 9.67 -5.48
N ASP A 42 -4.72 9.74 -6.19
CA ASP A 42 -3.88 8.59 -6.49
C ASP A 42 -2.69 8.57 -5.54
N MET A 43 -2.36 7.39 -5.01
CA MET A 43 -1.31 7.20 -4.01
C MET A 43 -0.33 6.12 -4.44
N THR A 44 0.95 6.40 -4.22
CA THR A 44 2.07 5.46 -4.36
C THR A 44 2.35 4.77 -3.02
N VAL A 45 3.31 3.83 -3.01
CA VAL A 45 3.80 3.21 -1.75
C VAL A 45 4.33 4.28 -0.81
N GLU A 46 5.14 5.22 -1.33
CA GLU A 46 5.76 6.28 -0.54
C GLU A 46 4.73 7.22 0.06
N ASP A 47 3.66 7.55 -0.67
CA ASP A 47 2.56 8.39 -0.18
C ASP A 47 1.85 7.73 1.00
N LEU A 48 1.60 6.43 0.91
CA LEU A 48 0.98 5.65 1.98
C LEU A 48 1.90 5.55 3.20
N GLU A 49 3.18 5.20 3.02
CA GLU A 49 4.14 5.10 4.13
C GLU A 49 4.36 6.44 4.85
N ALA A 50 4.27 7.56 4.13
CA ALA A 50 4.38 8.91 4.70
C ALA A 50 3.23 9.27 5.66
N LEU A 51 2.10 8.54 5.64
CA LEU A 51 1.01 8.70 6.61
C LEU A 51 1.33 8.08 7.98
N GLY A 52 2.38 7.27 8.06
CA GLY A 52 2.76 6.53 9.24
C GLY A 52 2.31 5.08 9.17
N MET A 53 3.21 4.17 9.55
CA MET A 53 2.97 2.73 9.52
C MET A 53 2.49 2.22 10.87
N THR A 54 1.43 1.42 10.85
CA THR A 54 0.84 0.72 11.99
C THR A 54 1.03 -0.78 11.82
N THR A 55 1.24 -1.49 12.91
CA THR A 55 1.46 -2.95 12.92
C THR A 55 0.29 -3.67 13.56
N ILE A 56 -0.22 -4.72 12.91
CA ILE A 56 -1.15 -5.70 13.47
C ILE A 56 -0.50 -7.08 13.41
N VAL A 57 -0.42 -7.75 14.56
CA VAL A 57 0.04 -9.14 14.66
C VAL A 57 -1.19 -10.01 14.88
N THR A 58 -1.55 -10.81 13.89
CA THR A 58 -2.79 -11.60 13.93
C THR A 58 -2.74 -12.82 13.02
N LYS A 59 -3.49 -13.85 13.38
CA LYS A 59 -3.85 -14.92 12.46
C LYS A 59 -5.08 -14.50 11.67
N THR A 60 -5.11 -14.85 10.40
CA THR A 60 -6.30 -14.65 9.54
C THR A 60 -6.80 -16.01 9.06
N PRO A 61 -8.03 -16.11 8.52
CA PRO A 61 -8.54 -17.38 7.95
C PRO A 61 -7.69 -17.96 6.82
N TRP A 62 -6.85 -17.14 6.20
CA TRP A 62 -6.02 -17.50 5.03
C TRP A 62 -4.55 -17.76 5.39
N HIS A 63 -4.19 -17.71 6.68
CA HIS A 63 -2.84 -17.95 7.16
C HIS A 63 -2.84 -19.02 8.24
N ASP A 64 -2.01 -20.04 8.10
CA ASP A 64 -1.92 -21.15 9.07
C ASP A 64 -1.30 -20.72 10.41
N LYS A 65 -0.53 -19.65 10.41
CA LYS A 65 0.17 -19.08 11.55
C LYS A 65 -0.16 -17.59 11.75
N THR A 66 0.18 -17.07 12.92
CA THR A 66 0.16 -15.63 13.19
C THR A 66 1.17 -14.93 12.30
N VAL A 67 0.78 -13.80 11.74
CA VAL A 67 1.53 -12.99 10.78
C VAL A 67 1.62 -11.56 11.29
N THR A 68 2.73 -10.89 11.04
CA THR A 68 2.92 -9.46 11.29
C THR A 68 2.57 -8.68 10.03
N PHE A 69 1.49 -7.91 10.08
CA PHE A 69 1.09 -7.00 9.00
C PHE A 69 1.50 -5.57 9.35
N GLU A 70 2.07 -4.86 8.38
CA GLU A 70 2.43 -3.45 8.50
C GLU A 70 1.73 -2.67 7.38
N GLY A 71 1.09 -1.56 7.74
CA GLY A 71 0.34 -0.76 6.79
C GLY A 71 -0.12 0.56 7.38
N VAL A 72 -0.88 1.30 6.61
CA VAL A 72 -1.46 2.56 7.04
C VAL A 72 -2.79 2.31 7.76
N SER A 73 -3.04 3.03 8.85
CA SER A 73 -4.37 3.06 9.47
C SER A 73 -5.39 3.63 8.48
N PHE A 74 -6.55 2.98 8.34
CA PHE A 74 -7.64 3.57 7.55
C PHE A 74 -8.09 4.92 8.10
N ALA A 75 -8.02 5.14 9.42
CA ALA A 75 -8.37 6.43 10.03
C ALA A 75 -7.45 7.56 9.51
N ASP A 76 -6.13 7.32 9.46
CA ASP A 76 -5.17 8.29 8.92
C ASP A 76 -5.34 8.49 7.42
N LEU A 77 -5.62 7.41 6.67
CA LEU A 77 -5.89 7.47 5.24
C LEU A 77 -7.13 8.33 4.94
N LEU A 78 -8.24 8.09 5.64
CA LEU A 78 -9.48 8.85 5.49
C LEU A 78 -9.32 10.32 5.91
N ALA A 79 -8.60 10.58 6.99
CA ALA A 79 -8.27 11.94 7.40
C ALA A 79 -7.43 12.69 6.35
N LYS A 80 -6.46 12.00 5.74
CA LYS A 80 -5.61 12.57 4.68
C LYS A 80 -6.40 13.04 3.46
N VAL A 81 -7.41 12.28 3.04
CA VAL A 81 -8.24 12.62 1.88
C VAL A 81 -9.48 13.45 2.25
N GLY A 82 -9.67 13.74 3.54
CA GLY A 82 -10.83 14.50 4.02
C GLY A 82 -12.15 13.80 3.70
N ALA A 83 -12.20 12.49 3.97
CA ALA A 83 -13.39 11.68 3.74
C ALA A 83 -14.53 12.08 4.69
N THR A 84 -15.76 12.12 4.17
CA THR A 84 -16.98 12.49 4.92
C THR A 84 -18.08 11.43 4.85
N GLY A 85 -17.91 10.41 4.01
CA GLY A 85 -18.84 9.28 3.90
C GLY A 85 -18.80 8.34 5.11
N SER A 86 -19.76 7.44 5.18
CA SER A 86 -19.93 6.48 6.26
C SER A 86 -19.56 5.04 5.88
N ASN A 87 -19.30 4.81 4.60
CA ASN A 87 -18.99 3.50 4.04
C ASN A 87 -17.90 3.60 2.98
N LEU A 88 -17.11 2.56 2.83
CA LEU A 88 -16.08 2.45 1.81
C LEU A 88 -16.38 1.26 0.90
N ALA A 89 -16.56 1.54 -0.39
CA ALA A 89 -16.58 0.50 -1.40
C ALA A 89 -15.13 0.19 -1.81
N VAL A 90 -14.62 -0.94 -1.37
CA VAL A 90 -13.25 -1.40 -1.62
C VAL A 90 -13.24 -2.33 -2.84
N LEU A 91 -12.45 -2.01 -3.86
CA LEU A 91 -12.34 -2.78 -5.09
C LEU A 91 -10.95 -3.38 -5.27
N ALA A 92 -10.90 -4.68 -5.52
CA ALA A 92 -9.67 -5.43 -5.76
C ALA A 92 -9.32 -5.55 -7.26
N LEU A 93 -8.08 -5.96 -7.56
CA LEU A 93 -7.60 -6.17 -8.93
C LEU A 93 -8.41 -7.23 -9.70
N ASN A 94 -8.93 -8.24 -9.01
CA ASN A 94 -9.79 -9.30 -9.57
C ASN A 94 -11.27 -8.92 -9.67
N ASN A 95 -11.60 -7.62 -9.46
CA ASN A 95 -12.95 -7.04 -9.42
C ASN A 95 -13.81 -7.51 -8.22
N TYR A 96 -13.23 -8.16 -7.21
CA TYR A 96 -13.92 -8.37 -5.94
C TYR A 96 -14.25 -7.02 -5.32
N ARG A 97 -15.51 -6.81 -4.92
CA ARG A 97 -16.00 -5.61 -4.23
C ARG A 97 -16.39 -5.99 -2.81
N SER A 98 -15.93 -5.22 -1.85
CA SER A 98 -16.26 -5.32 -0.45
C SER A 98 -16.73 -3.98 0.09
N GLU A 99 -17.66 -4.03 1.03
CA GLU A 99 -18.16 -2.86 1.75
C GLU A 99 -17.50 -2.83 3.15
N LEU A 100 -16.82 -1.73 3.47
CA LEU A 100 -16.15 -1.52 4.75
C LEU A 100 -16.76 -0.29 5.44
N PRO A 101 -17.60 -0.47 6.48
CA PRO A 101 -18.16 0.65 7.24
C PRO A 101 -17.07 1.44 7.97
N VAL A 102 -17.16 2.77 7.96
CA VAL A 102 -16.24 3.65 8.71
C VAL A 102 -16.30 3.35 10.22
N GLU A 103 -17.45 2.94 10.75
CA GLU A 103 -17.61 2.48 12.14
C GLU A 103 -16.65 1.34 12.50
N ASP A 104 -16.38 0.41 11.59
CA ASP A 104 -15.43 -0.68 11.82
C ASP A 104 -14.00 -0.14 12.00
N ILE A 105 -13.64 0.87 11.22
CA ILE A 105 -12.33 1.52 11.28
C ILE A 105 -12.11 2.14 12.65
N GLU A 106 -13.09 2.92 13.11
CA GLU A 106 -13.04 3.61 14.39
C GLU A 106 -13.02 2.63 15.57
N LYS A 107 -13.82 1.55 15.47
CA LYS A 107 -14.01 0.60 16.56
C LYS A 107 -12.90 -0.44 16.68
N HIS A 108 -12.32 -0.86 15.55
CA HIS A 108 -11.43 -2.02 15.52
C HIS A 108 -9.99 -1.69 15.10
N GLY A 109 -9.70 -0.46 14.64
CA GLY A 109 -8.34 -0.09 14.22
C GLY A 109 -7.87 -0.88 12.98
N VAL A 110 -8.72 -0.94 11.96
CA VAL A 110 -8.43 -1.63 10.69
C VAL A 110 -7.28 -0.94 9.96
N ILE A 111 -6.37 -1.71 9.38
CA ILE A 111 -5.27 -1.18 8.55
C ILE A 111 -5.39 -1.63 7.09
N LEU A 112 -4.84 -0.82 6.21
CA LEU A 112 -4.55 -1.20 4.83
C LEU A 112 -3.07 -1.62 4.78
N ALA A 113 -2.82 -2.92 4.86
CA ALA A 113 -1.50 -3.49 4.95
C ALA A 113 -0.77 -3.47 3.60
N LEU A 114 0.51 -3.07 3.63
CA LEU A 114 1.45 -3.10 2.51
C LEU A 114 2.43 -4.27 2.65
N LYS A 115 2.78 -4.61 3.91
CA LYS A 115 3.82 -5.61 4.21
C LYS A 115 3.27 -6.74 5.05
N GLN A 116 3.84 -7.91 4.84
CA GLN A 116 3.63 -9.14 5.62
C GLN A 116 4.99 -9.68 6.05
N ASP A 117 5.17 -9.89 7.37
CA ASP A 117 6.44 -10.34 7.96
C ASP A 117 7.67 -9.52 7.48
N GLY A 118 7.51 -8.19 7.36
CA GLY A 118 8.55 -7.23 6.97
C GLY A 118 8.79 -7.08 5.47
N ALA A 119 8.10 -7.82 4.60
CA ALA A 119 8.24 -7.74 3.15
C ALA A 119 6.97 -7.20 2.48
N TYR A 120 7.11 -6.40 1.41
CA TYR A 120 5.97 -5.99 0.59
C TYR A 120 5.28 -7.21 0.00
N MET A 121 3.94 -7.21 0.06
CA MET A 121 3.14 -8.31 -0.49
C MET A 121 3.10 -8.23 -2.02
N PRO A 122 3.50 -9.30 -2.74
CA PRO A 122 3.32 -9.34 -4.18
C PRO A 122 1.86 -9.55 -4.55
N VAL A 123 1.46 -9.15 -5.76
CA VAL A 123 0.10 -9.37 -6.29
C VAL A 123 -0.29 -10.86 -6.27
N SER A 124 0.67 -11.75 -6.47
CA SER A 124 0.47 -13.20 -6.39
C SER A 124 0.13 -13.73 -4.99
N ASP A 125 0.38 -12.92 -3.95
CA ASP A 125 0.07 -13.26 -2.55
C ASP A 125 -0.51 -12.06 -1.80
N LYS A 126 -1.79 -11.79 -2.06
CA LYS A 126 -2.64 -10.77 -1.42
C LYS A 126 -2.23 -9.30 -1.61
N GLY A 127 -1.05 -9.00 -2.20
CA GLY A 127 -0.62 -7.64 -2.46
C GLY A 127 -1.27 -6.98 -3.70
N PRO A 128 -1.01 -5.71 -3.92
CA PRO A 128 -0.12 -4.86 -3.14
C PRO A 128 -0.69 -4.42 -1.79
N LEU A 129 -2.02 -4.42 -1.61
CA LEU A 129 -2.71 -3.91 -0.44
C LEU A 129 -3.77 -4.89 0.06
N PHE A 130 -3.84 -5.03 1.39
CA PHE A 130 -4.75 -5.97 2.07
C PHE A 130 -5.44 -5.29 3.26
N VAL A 131 -6.77 -5.37 3.34
CA VAL A 131 -7.56 -4.89 4.49
C VAL A 131 -7.42 -5.88 5.63
N VAL A 132 -6.80 -5.48 6.73
CA VAL A 132 -6.52 -6.36 7.88
C VAL A 132 -7.20 -5.87 9.15
N TYR A 133 -7.98 -6.77 9.75
CA TYR A 133 -8.58 -6.62 11.07
C TYR A 133 -7.71 -7.31 12.13
N PRO A 134 -7.73 -6.83 13.39
CA PRO A 134 -6.98 -7.45 14.51
C PRO A 134 -7.74 -8.66 15.09
N PHE A 135 -7.86 -9.75 14.33
CA PHE A 135 -8.67 -10.93 14.68
C PHE A 135 -8.26 -11.60 16.01
N ASP A 136 -6.94 -11.70 16.29
CA ASP A 136 -6.45 -12.33 17.54
C ASP A 136 -6.70 -11.42 18.75
N ALA A 137 -6.62 -10.09 18.56
CA ALA A 137 -6.89 -9.14 19.64
C ALA A 137 -8.39 -9.05 19.98
N ASN A 138 -9.26 -9.33 19.01
CA ASN A 138 -10.71 -9.33 19.18
C ASN A 138 -11.36 -10.56 18.51
N PRO A 139 -11.54 -11.67 19.24
CA PRO A 139 -12.12 -12.89 18.69
C PRO A 139 -13.54 -12.74 18.13
N ALA A 140 -14.30 -11.70 18.52
CA ALA A 140 -15.61 -11.41 17.95
C ALA A 140 -15.56 -11.04 16.46
N LEU A 141 -14.39 -10.68 15.94
CA LEU A 141 -14.15 -10.43 14.52
C LEU A 141 -14.02 -11.72 13.68
N ASN A 142 -13.90 -12.88 14.30
CA ASN A 142 -13.76 -14.16 13.60
C ASN A 142 -15.12 -14.66 13.07
N THR A 143 -15.69 -13.89 12.13
CA THR A 143 -16.97 -14.20 11.47
C THR A 143 -16.89 -13.92 9.96
N GLU A 144 -17.76 -14.56 9.19
CA GLU A 144 -17.86 -14.38 7.74
C GLU A 144 -18.02 -12.92 7.32
N VAL A 145 -18.66 -12.08 8.15
CA VAL A 145 -18.86 -10.66 7.86
C VAL A 145 -17.51 -9.93 7.75
N TYR A 146 -16.65 -10.09 8.75
CA TYR A 146 -15.34 -9.43 8.74
C TYR A 146 -14.35 -10.08 7.77
N TYR A 147 -14.51 -11.38 7.52
CA TYR A 147 -13.73 -12.05 6.46
C TYR A 147 -14.08 -11.49 5.10
N ALA A 148 -15.36 -11.27 4.78
CA ALA A 148 -15.77 -10.65 3.53
C ALA A 148 -15.30 -9.19 3.40
N ARG A 149 -15.13 -8.47 4.52
CA ARG A 149 -14.60 -7.10 4.54
C ARG A 149 -13.08 -7.04 4.38
N SER A 150 -12.38 -8.13 4.62
CA SER A 150 -10.91 -8.21 4.50
C SER A 150 -10.47 -8.47 3.06
N ALA A 151 -10.75 -7.52 2.18
CA ALA A 151 -10.36 -7.60 0.78
C ALA A 151 -8.84 -7.52 0.60
N TRP A 152 -8.28 -8.37 -0.23
CA TRP A 152 -6.89 -8.32 -0.67
C TRP A 152 -6.75 -7.91 -2.13
N GLN A 153 -5.53 -7.61 -2.60
CA GLN A 153 -5.25 -7.03 -3.93
C GLN A 153 -6.04 -5.73 -4.16
N VAL A 154 -6.21 -4.94 -3.12
CA VAL A 154 -6.97 -3.67 -3.20
C VAL A 154 -6.28 -2.72 -4.19
N ARG A 155 -7.07 -2.10 -5.06
CA ARG A 155 -6.63 -1.11 -6.05
C ARG A 155 -7.34 0.24 -5.93
N SER A 156 -8.59 0.26 -5.46
CA SER A 156 -9.32 1.51 -5.28
C SER A 156 -10.34 1.44 -4.14
N ILE A 157 -10.64 2.61 -3.59
CA ILE A 157 -11.61 2.83 -2.53
C ILE A 157 -12.50 3.98 -2.96
N THR A 158 -13.81 3.77 -2.97
CA THR A 158 -14.81 4.85 -3.15
C THR A 158 -15.44 5.12 -1.79
N VAL A 159 -15.39 6.36 -1.33
CA VAL A 159 -16.04 6.82 -0.09
C VAL A 159 -17.49 7.16 -0.40
N GLU A 160 -18.45 6.56 0.36
CA GLU A 160 -19.90 6.66 0.16
C GLU A 160 -20.63 7.11 1.44
#